data_6e5be30e67354191a07c8dfe60b696b8
#
_entry.id   6e5be30e67354191a07c8dfe60b696b8
#
_cell.length_a   1.000
_cell.length_b   1.000
_cell.length_c   1.000
_cell.angle_alpha   90.00
_cell.angle_beta   90.00
_cell.angle_gamma   90.00
#
_symmetry.space_group_name_H-M   'P 1'
#
loop_
_entity.id
_entity.type
_entity.pdbx_description
1 polymer ?
#
loop_
_entity_poly.entity_id
_entity_poly.type
_entity_poly.pdbx_seq_one_letter_code
_entity_poly.pdbx_strand_id
1 'polypeptide(L)'
;MSSEYVLPKRSHLVHKPIEPRNLSAKLRNVDYSDDVHWLWQLKYDGCNMMVVVCEGKGTAFSRTGEVVKSCQHIVEALEALPHTHIVWFGEAYSRALPHSEINGMFRKQSPQPALGFVIFDSVPLSCFEHGSCDVGYQSRLTWTEEQVMRYKPSHCSVAHTFAPSRIESTESLINHMRDTCGMPFELDGYVAKRKDGKWTAGAGKGGEQIKVRLVKGANLPMERVD
;
A
#
# COMPACT_ATOMS: atom_id res chain seq x y z
N MET A 1 -18.17 -27.02 3.78
CA MET A 1 -17.06 -26.68 2.86
C MET A 1 -17.17 -25.18 2.61
N SER A 2 -16.30 -24.35 3.14
CA SER A 2 -16.31 -22.92 2.81
C SER A 2 -15.80 -22.79 1.37
N SER A 3 -16.63 -22.28 0.48
CA SER A 3 -16.18 -21.96 -0.89
C SER A 3 -15.10 -20.89 -0.81
N GLU A 4 -13.94 -21.19 -1.40
CA GLU A 4 -12.87 -20.20 -1.55
C GLU A 4 -13.41 -18.98 -2.32
N TYR A 5 -13.05 -17.77 -1.85
CA TYR A 5 -13.53 -16.54 -2.49
C TYR A 5 -13.03 -16.45 -3.94
N VAL A 6 -13.94 -16.18 -4.86
CA VAL A 6 -13.63 -16.07 -6.29
C VAL A 6 -13.40 -14.62 -6.66
N LEU A 7 -12.19 -14.31 -7.10
CA LEU A 7 -11.82 -12.97 -7.53
C LEU A 7 -12.63 -12.46 -8.72
N PRO A 8 -12.95 -11.15 -8.77
CA PRO A 8 -13.57 -10.55 -9.95
C PRO A 8 -12.70 -10.73 -11.20
N LYS A 9 -13.31 -11.09 -12.32
CA LYS A 9 -12.63 -11.22 -13.62
C LYS A 9 -12.31 -9.84 -14.20
N ARG A 10 -11.14 -9.30 -13.90
CA ARG A 10 -10.64 -8.03 -14.46
C ARG A 10 -9.12 -8.09 -14.65
N SER A 11 -8.59 -7.24 -15.52
CA SER A 11 -7.15 -7.18 -15.83
C SER A 11 -6.29 -6.68 -14.66
N HIS A 12 -6.88 -5.96 -13.71
CA HIS A 12 -6.20 -5.41 -12.54
C HIS A 12 -7.10 -5.50 -11.31
N LEU A 13 -6.53 -6.00 -10.21
CA LEU A 13 -7.22 -6.18 -8.93
C LEU A 13 -6.90 -5.07 -7.91
N VAL A 14 -5.80 -4.37 -8.11
CA VAL A 14 -5.30 -3.34 -7.18
C VAL A 14 -5.24 -1.97 -7.86
N HIS A 15 -5.36 -0.90 -7.07
CA HIS A 15 -5.07 0.45 -7.55
C HIS A 15 -3.56 0.63 -7.68
N LYS A 16 -3.06 0.78 -8.90
CA LYS A 16 -1.62 0.93 -9.18
C LYS A 16 -1.24 2.40 -9.19
N PRO A 17 -0.25 2.82 -8.38
CA PRO A 17 0.29 4.16 -8.51
C PRO A 17 0.96 4.35 -9.88
N ILE A 18 0.76 5.52 -10.48
CA ILE A 18 1.33 5.89 -11.77
C ILE A 18 2.74 6.47 -11.60
N GLU A 19 3.62 6.26 -12.58
CA GLU A 19 4.91 6.96 -12.63
C GLU A 19 4.74 8.39 -13.15
N PRO A 20 5.49 9.39 -12.64
CA PRO A 20 5.37 10.78 -13.08
C PRO A 20 5.46 10.95 -14.59
N ARG A 21 6.37 10.22 -15.26
CA ARG A 21 6.53 10.22 -16.72
C ARG A 21 5.31 9.76 -17.51
N ASN A 22 4.43 8.98 -16.88
CA ASN A 22 3.22 8.43 -17.51
C ASN A 22 1.97 9.28 -17.21
N LEU A 23 2.12 10.38 -16.47
CA LEU A 23 1.05 11.34 -16.25
C LEU A 23 0.70 12.06 -17.55
N SER A 24 -0.59 12.36 -17.74
CA SER A 24 -1.03 13.25 -18.81
C SER A 24 -0.37 14.63 -18.67
N ALA A 25 -0.25 15.39 -19.76
CA ALA A 25 0.33 16.73 -19.74
C ALA A 25 -0.32 17.64 -18.68
N LYS A 26 -1.64 17.51 -18.49
CA LYS A 26 -2.41 18.26 -17.46
C LYS A 26 -1.98 17.93 -16.04
N LEU A 27 -1.61 16.68 -15.77
CA LEU A 27 -1.27 16.19 -14.41
C LEU A 27 0.23 16.27 -14.12
N ARG A 28 1.10 16.49 -15.14
CA ARG A 28 2.56 16.60 -14.92
C ARG A 28 2.94 17.83 -14.09
N ASN A 29 2.14 18.88 -14.16
CA ASN A 29 2.38 20.14 -13.45
C ASN A 29 1.63 20.23 -12.13
N VAL A 30 1.05 19.14 -11.65
CA VAL A 30 0.41 19.11 -10.34
C VAL A 30 1.48 19.11 -9.26
N ASP A 31 1.41 20.06 -8.35
CA ASP A 31 2.25 20.11 -7.16
C ASP A 31 1.72 19.09 -6.12
N TYR A 32 2.37 17.92 -6.07
CA TYR A 32 2.04 16.88 -5.08
C TYR A 32 2.84 17.01 -3.77
N SER A 33 3.54 18.13 -3.58
CA SER A 33 4.12 18.55 -2.29
C SER A 33 3.18 19.43 -1.46
N ASP A 34 2.02 19.77 -1.99
CA ASP A 34 1.00 20.55 -1.30
C ASP A 34 0.28 19.72 -0.21
N ASP A 35 0.47 20.10 1.05
CA ASP A 35 -0.12 19.44 2.21
C ASP A 35 -1.66 19.51 2.26
N VAL A 36 -2.28 20.43 1.56
CA VAL A 36 -3.74 20.56 1.56
C VAL A 36 -4.37 19.35 0.84
N HIS A 37 -3.79 18.96 -0.28
CA HIS A 37 -4.37 17.96 -1.17
C HIS A 37 -3.66 16.61 -1.14
N TRP A 38 -2.41 16.53 -0.64
CA TRP A 38 -1.59 15.34 -0.73
C TRP A 38 -1.12 14.82 0.62
N LEU A 39 -0.88 13.51 0.66
CA LEU A 39 -0.14 12.79 1.67
C LEU A 39 0.96 11.97 0.98
N TRP A 40 2.11 11.87 1.62
CA TRP A 40 3.18 10.97 1.18
C TRP A 40 3.20 9.74 2.07
N GLN A 41 3.22 8.59 1.45
CA GLN A 41 3.28 7.30 2.12
C GLN A 41 4.55 6.57 1.72
N LEU A 42 5.26 6.00 2.71
CA LEU A 42 6.46 5.23 2.42
C LEU A 42 6.19 4.10 1.44
N LYS A 43 7.08 3.94 0.47
CA LYS A 43 7.06 2.84 -0.47
C LYS A 43 7.98 1.72 0.06
N TYR A 44 7.36 0.72 0.66
CA TYR A 44 8.07 -0.45 1.15
C TYR A 44 8.51 -1.33 -0.01
N ASP A 45 9.72 -1.89 0.08
CA ASP A 45 10.27 -2.78 -0.94
C ASP A 45 9.99 -4.24 -0.56
N GLY A 46 8.77 -4.66 -0.73
CA GLY A 46 8.26 -5.98 -0.44
C GLY A 46 7.51 -6.59 -1.61
N CYS A 47 6.51 -7.44 -1.31
CA CYS A 47 5.63 -8.04 -2.29
C CYS A 47 4.20 -7.55 -2.09
N ASN A 48 3.62 -6.93 -3.12
CA ASN A 48 2.25 -6.45 -3.06
C ASN A 48 1.27 -7.61 -2.83
N MET A 49 0.44 -7.46 -1.80
CA MET A 49 -0.53 -8.43 -1.38
C MET A 49 -1.86 -7.75 -1.06
N MET A 50 -2.96 -8.44 -1.28
CA MET A 50 -4.25 -8.08 -0.74
C MET A 50 -4.82 -9.25 0.05
N VAL A 51 -5.54 -8.95 1.13
CA VAL A 51 -6.32 -9.93 1.89
C VAL A 51 -7.79 -9.58 1.72
N VAL A 52 -8.53 -10.49 1.11
CA VAL A 52 -9.97 -10.38 0.92
C VAL A 52 -10.64 -11.15 2.06
N VAL A 53 -11.46 -10.46 2.85
CA VAL A 53 -12.31 -11.09 3.88
C VAL A 53 -13.74 -11.04 3.37
N CYS A 54 -14.34 -12.22 3.19
CA CYS A 54 -15.71 -12.42 2.76
C CYS A 54 -16.41 -13.37 3.75
N GLU A 55 -17.55 -12.97 4.29
CA GLU A 55 -18.28 -13.73 5.31
C GLU A 55 -17.40 -14.15 6.51
N GLY A 56 -16.44 -13.30 6.88
CA GLY A 56 -15.49 -13.57 7.96
C GLY A 56 -14.39 -14.58 7.61
N LYS A 57 -14.26 -15.00 6.35
CA LYS A 57 -13.18 -15.84 5.86
C LYS A 57 -12.24 -15.08 4.96
N GLY A 58 -10.94 -15.16 5.27
CA GLY A 58 -9.89 -14.46 4.58
C GLY A 58 -9.20 -15.33 3.53
N THR A 59 -8.77 -14.67 2.46
CA THR A 59 -7.86 -15.26 1.47
C THR A 59 -6.85 -14.20 1.04
N ALA A 60 -5.57 -14.53 1.10
CA ALA A 60 -4.52 -13.65 0.61
C ALA A 60 -4.25 -13.90 -0.86
N PHE A 61 -4.11 -12.81 -1.63
CA PHE A 61 -3.79 -12.86 -3.06
C PHE A 61 -2.62 -11.94 -3.38
N SER A 62 -1.80 -12.38 -4.32
CA SER A 62 -0.80 -11.52 -4.95
C SER A 62 -1.48 -10.46 -5.83
N ARG A 63 -0.70 -9.48 -6.29
CA ARG A 63 -1.18 -8.46 -7.24
C ARG A 63 -1.78 -9.04 -8.52
N THR A 64 -1.37 -10.23 -8.91
CA THR A 64 -1.84 -10.93 -10.12
C THR A 64 -3.01 -11.88 -9.87
N GLY A 65 -3.43 -12.03 -8.61
CA GLY A 65 -4.56 -12.87 -8.23
C GLY A 65 -4.19 -14.30 -7.84
N GLU A 66 -2.90 -14.60 -7.72
CA GLU A 66 -2.46 -15.90 -7.20
C GLU A 66 -2.67 -15.99 -5.70
N VAL A 67 -3.16 -17.10 -5.19
CA VAL A 67 -3.32 -17.34 -3.76
C VAL A 67 -1.96 -17.40 -3.06
N VAL A 68 -1.82 -16.64 -1.97
CA VAL A 68 -0.59 -16.54 -1.17
C VAL A 68 -0.72 -17.37 0.10
N LYS A 69 -0.06 -18.52 0.17
CA LYS A 69 -0.10 -19.40 1.35
C LYS A 69 0.95 -19.06 2.40
N SER A 70 2.02 -18.41 2.00
CA SER A 70 3.13 -18.01 2.89
C SER A 70 2.71 -17.05 4.00
N CYS A 71 1.63 -16.27 3.79
CA CYS A 71 1.12 -15.26 4.70
C CYS A 71 -0.17 -15.70 5.44
N GLN A 72 -0.39 -17.00 5.63
CA GLN A 72 -1.60 -17.52 6.29
C GLN A 72 -1.81 -16.97 7.70
N HIS A 73 -0.74 -16.78 8.48
CA HIS A 73 -0.80 -16.17 9.81
C HIS A 73 -1.32 -14.72 9.81
N ILE A 74 -1.10 -13.97 8.71
CA ILE A 74 -1.63 -12.62 8.51
C ILE A 74 -3.13 -12.70 8.19
N VAL A 75 -3.53 -13.66 7.35
CA VAL A 75 -4.94 -13.91 7.04
C VAL A 75 -5.73 -14.19 8.32
N GLU A 76 -5.24 -15.11 9.16
CA GLU A 76 -5.85 -15.47 10.44
C GLU A 76 -5.98 -14.27 11.39
N ALA A 77 -4.95 -13.42 11.45
CA ALA A 77 -4.99 -12.20 12.25
C ALA A 77 -6.05 -11.19 11.76
N LEU A 78 -6.28 -11.09 10.45
CA LEU A 78 -7.29 -10.20 9.88
C LEU A 78 -8.70 -10.80 9.90
N GLU A 79 -8.85 -12.12 9.83
CA GLU A 79 -10.12 -12.83 10.06
C GLU A 79 -10.66 -12.62 11.47
N ALA A 80 -9.77 -12.50 12.45
CA ALA A 80 -10.13 -12.27 13.85
C ALA A 80 -10.75 -10.88 14.10
N LEU A 81 -10.68 -9.97 13.13
CA LEU A 81 -11.31 -8.66 13.22
C LEU A 81 -12.82 -8.75 12.96
N PRO A 82 -13.63 -7.82 13.52
CA PRO A 82 -15.09 -7.85 13.34
C PRO A 82 -15.56 -7.43 11.93
N HIS A 83 -14.65 -7.38 10.95
CA HIS A 83 -14.92 -6.91 9.60
C HIS A 83 -15.07 -8.10 8.64
N THR A 84 -16.29 -8.48 8.35
CA THR A 84 -16.61 -9.70 7.60
C THR A 84 -16.63 -9.53 6.08
N HIS A 85 -16.60 -8.28 5.57
CA HIS A 85 -16.68 -7.98 4.13
C HIS A 85 -15.76 -6.79 3.79
N ILE A 86 -14.47 -7.05 3.70
CA ILE A 86 -13.47 -6.01 3.46
C ILE A 86 -12.28 -6.55 2.67
N VAL A 87 -11.60 -5.65 1.96
CA VAL A 87 -10.31 -5.93 1.31
C VAL A 87 -9.25 -5.01 1.89
N TRP A 88 -8.18 -5.61 2.39
CA TRP A 88 -6.98 -4.95 2.89
C TRP A 88 -5.90 -4.99 1.81
N PHE A 89 -5.34 -3.85 1.45
CA PHE A 89 -4.24 -3.75 0.50
C PHE A 89 -2.96 -3.37 1.23
N GLY A 90 -1.87 -4.06 0.93
CA GLY A 90 -0.61 -3.83 1.61
C GLY A 90 0.58 -4.45 0.90
N GLU A 91 1.68 -4.43 1.61
CA GLU A 91 2.95 -5.03 1.19
C GLU A 91 3.33 -6.13 2.19
N ALA A 92 3.53 -7.36 1.71
CA ALA A 92 4.19 -8.38 2.50
C ALA A 92 5.67 -8.00 2.63
N TYR A 93 6.12 -7.74 3.86
CA TYR A 93 7.39 -7.07 4.13
C TYR A 93 8.07 -7.61 5.38
N SER A 94 9.38 -7.49 5.45
CA SER A 94 10.17 -7.72 6.66
C SER A 94 11.26 -6.67 6.78
N ARG A 95 11.41 -6.09 7.97
CA ARG A 95 12.50 -5.12 8.25
C ARG A 95 13.88 -5.77 8.28
N ALA A 96 13.93 -7.07 8.55
CA ALA A 96 15.17 -7.80 8.77
C ALA A 96 15.74 -8.41 7.49
N LEU A 97 15.01 -8.39 6.39
CA LEU A 97 15.34 -9.14 5.19
C LEU A 97 15.41 -8.26 3.94
N PRO A 98 16.34 -8.51 3.02
CA PRO A 98 16.37 -7.85 1.73
C PRO A 98 15.20 -8.32 0.84
N HIS A 99 14.84 -7.52 -0.15
CA HIS A 99 13.73 -7.81 -1.06
C HIS A 99 13.82 -9.19 -1.73
N SER A 100 15.01 -9.63 -2.12
CA SER A 100 15.20 -10.95 -2.76
C SER A 100 14.76 -12.10 -1.85
N GLU A 101 15.05 -12.02 -0.55
CA GLU A 101 14.63 -13.03 0.42
C GLU A 101 13.13 -12.93 0.71
N ILE A 102 12.60 -11.72 0.88
CA ILE A 102 11.14 -11.47 1.02
C ILE A 102 10.38 -12.11 -0.15
N ASN A 103 10.84 -11.85 -1.39
CA ASN A 103 10.22 -12.40 -2.59
C ASN A 103 10.31 -13.95 -2.66
N GLY A 104 11.45 -14.50 -2.22
CA GLY A 104 11.62 -15.95 -2.10
C GLY A 104 10.64 -16.57 -1.10
N MET A 105 10.50 -15.96 0.09
CA MET A 105 9.56 -16.40 1.13
C MET A 105 8.11 -16.24 0.68
N PHE A 106 7.77 -15.12 0.07
CA PHE A 106 6.40 -14.82 -0.38
C PHE A 106 5.82 -15.87 -1.32
N ARG A 107 6.67 -16.51 -2.14
CA ARG A 107 6.27 -17.54 -3.11
C ARG A 107 6.17 -18.96 -2.53
N LYS A 108 6.56 -19.17 -1.27
CA LYS A 108 6.49 -20.50 -0.65
C LYS A 108 5.04 -20.91 -0.38
N GLN A 109 4.81 -22.21 -0.45
CA GLN A 109 3.50 -22.82 -0.17
C GLN A 109 3.28 -23.13 1.32
N SER A 110 4.25 -22.78 2.18
CA SER A 110 4.21 -22.94 3.64
C SER A 110 4.29 -21.59 4.34
N PRO A 111 3.67 -21.41 5.51
CA PRO A 111 3.71 -20.17 6.27
C PRO A 111 5.14 -19.66 6.51
N GLN A 112 5.33 -18.36 6.38
CA GLN A 112 6.59 -17.65 6.58
C GLN A 112 6.41 -16.55 7.65
N PRO A 113 6.51 -16.87 8.96
CA PRO A 113 6.21 -15.93 10.05
C PRO A 113 7.12 -14.69 10.11
N ALA A 114 8.26 -14.72 9.40
CA ALA A 114 9.15 -13.56 9.27
C ALA A 114 8.56 -12.44 8.37
N LEU A 115 7.50 -12.73 7.62
CA LEU A 115 6.79 -11.74 6.82
C LEU A 115 5.69 -11.08 7.66
N GLY A 116 5.67 -9.76 7.68
CA GLY A 116 4.57 -8.94 8.16
C GLY A 116 3.76 -8.37 7.01
N PHE A 117 2.71 -7.65 7.32
CA PHE A 117 1.83 -6.99 6.36
C PHE A 117 1.71 -5.50 6.67
N VAL A 118 2.26 -4.67 5.79
CA VAL A 118 2.17 -3.23 5.90
C VAL A 118 0.99 -2.75 5.07
N ILE A 119 -0.12 -2.45 5.73
CA ILE A 119 -1.39 -2.06 5.11
C ILE A 119 -1.31 -0.60 4.68
N PHE A 120 -1.62 -0.31 3.43
CA PHE A 120 -1.58 1.04 2.88
C PHE A 120 -2.95 1.55 2.40
N ASP A 121 -3.97 0.72 2.32
CA ASP A 121 -5.35 1.09 1.97
C ASP A 121 -6.32 -0.04 2.34
N SER A 122 -7.60 0.28 2.46
CA SER A 122 -8.66 -0.71 2.58
C SER A 122 -9.94 -0.21 1.92
N VAL A 123 -10.76 -1.13 1.41
CA VAL A 123 -12.07 -0.80 0.85
C VAL A 123 -13.11 -1.87 1.25
N PRO A 124 -14.40 -1.51 1.35
CA PRO A 124 -15.46 -2.50 1.44
C PRO A 124 -15.40 -3.52 0.30
N LEU A 125 -15.74 -4.77 0.58
CA LEU A 125 -15.74 -5.84 -0.42
C LEU A 125 -16.60 -5.49 -1.63
N SER A 126 -17.77 -4.88 -1.43
CA SER A 126 -18.66 -4.43 -2.50
C SER A 126 -18.00 -3.41 -3.44
N CYS A 127 -17.20 -2.48 -2.90
CA CYS A 127 -16.41 -1.55 -3.71
C CYS A 127 -15.34 -2.27 -4.52
N PHE A 128 -14.67 -3.25 -3.90
CA PHE A 128 -13.69 -4.07 -4.59
C PHE A 128 -14.33 -4.88 -5.73
N GLU A 129 -15.48 -5.48 -5.51
CA GLU A 129 -16.23 -6.22 -6.52
C GLU A 129 -16.73 -5.32 -7.66
N HIS A 130 -17.19 -4.11 -7.33
CA HIS A 130 -17.56 -3.11 -8.33
C HIS A 130 -16.35 -2.59 -9.13
N GLY A 131 -15.16 -2.53 -8.52
CA GLY A 131 -13.93 -2.03 -9.14
C GLY A 131 -13.61 -0.57 -8.85
N SER A 132 -14.41 0.10 -8.02
CA SER A 132 -14.18 1.47 -7.58
C SER A 132 -14.81 1.76 -6.21
N CYS A 133 -14.22 2.71 -5.48
CA CYS A 133 -14.73 3.23 -4.22
C CYS A 133 -14.62 4.76 -4.24
N ASP A 134 -15.76 5.43 -4.07
CA ASP A 134 -15.83 6.90 -4.11
C ASP A 134 -15.37 7.57 -2.81
N VAL A 135 -15.16 6.80 -1.74
CA VAL A 135 -14.61 7.33 -0.48
C VAL A 135 -13.17 7.78 -0.71
N GLY A 136 -12.84 9.03 -0.33
CA GLY A 136 -11.50 9.61 -0.47
C GLY A 136 -10.44 8.83 0.31
N TYR A 137 -9.20 8.87 -0.18
CA TYR A 137 -8.09 8.11 0.41
C TYR A 137 -7.86 8.44 1.88
N GLN A 138 -7.90 9.72 2.26
CA GLN A 138 -7.68 10.11 3.66
C GLN A 138 -8.69 9.46 4.62
N SER A 139 -9.97 9.41 4.24
CA SER A 139 -11.01 8.76 5.06
C SER A 139 -10.78 7.26 5.17
N ARG A 140 -10.37 6.60 4.08
CA ARG A 140 -10.04 5.17 4.09
C ARG A 140 -8.81 4.88 4.95
N LEU A 141 -7.79 5.74 4.85
CA LEU A 141 -6.57 5.64 5.66
C LEU A 141 -6.87 5.80 7.15
N THR A 142 -7.57 6.87 7.53
CA THR A 142 -7.97 7.12 8.92
C THR A 142 -8.73 5.93 9.50
N TRP A 143 -9.72 5.43 8.76
CA TRP A 143 -10.45 4.24 9.18
C TRP A 143 -9.52 3.02 9.35
N THR A 144 -8.61 2.78 8.39
CA THR A 144 -7.63 1.68 8.46
C THR A 144 -6.72 1.80 9.68
N GLU A 145 -6.22 3.00 9.96
CA GLU A 145 -5.38 3.30 11.13
C GLU A 145 -6.13 3.02 12.44
N GLU A 146 -7.36 3.49 12.55
CA GLU A 146 -8.23 3.25 13.72
C GLU A 146 -8.46 1.76 13.97
N GLN A 147 -8.73 0.96 12.91
CA GLN A 147 -8.95 -0.48 13.06
C GLN A 147 -7.68 -1.20 13.51
N VAL A 148 -6.54 -0.91 12.86
CA VAL A 148 -5.26 -1.53 13.22
C VAL A 148 -4.82 -1.12 14.63
N MET A 149 -5.00 0.15 15.01
CA MET A 149 -4.70 0.63 16.36
C MET A 149 -5.58 -0.03 17.43
N ARG A 150 -6.87 -0.17 17.14
CA ARG A 150 -7.87 -0.72 18.07
C ARG A 150 -7.69 -2.21 18.30
N TYR A 151 -7.50 -2.98 17.24
CA TYR A 151 -7.51 -4.44 17.31
C TYR A 151 -6.12 -5.07 17.30
N LYS A 152 -5.09 -4.33 16.89
CA LYS A 152 -3.68 -4.74 16.89
C LYS A 152 -3.45 -6.14 16.28
N PRO A 153 -3.94 -6.38 15.05
CA PRO A 153 -3.76 -7.68 14.42
C PRO A 153 -2.26 -8.02 14.36
N SER A 154 -1.91 -9.22 14.76
CA SER A 154 -0.52 -9.67 14.82
C SER A 154 0.11 -9.61 13.41
N HIS A 155 1.39 -9.25 13.35
CA HIS A 155 2.16 -9.10 12.10
C HIS A 155 1.63 -8.02 11.12
N CYS A 156 0.65 -7.21 11.52
CA CYS A 156 0.10 -6.13 10.69
C CYS A 156 0.49 -4.75 11.24
N SER A 157 0.75 -3.83 10.35
CA SER A 157 0.95 -2.40 10.65
C SER A 157 0.39 -1.56 9.52
N VAL A 158 0.14 -0.27 9.78
CA VAL A 158 -0.23 0.67 8.71
C VAL A 158 1.04 1.30 8.13
N ALA A 159 1.04 1.52 6.82
CA ALA A 159 2.14 2.17 6.13
C ALA A 159 2.33 3.59 6.65
N HIS A 160 3.56 3.94 7.01
CA HIS A 160 3.87 5.27 7.52
C HIS A 160 3.52 6.34 6.49
N THR A 161 2.70 7.29 6.92
CA THR A 161 2.17 8.36 6.07
C THR A 161 2.44 9.72 6.73
N PHE A 162 2.83 10.70 5.97
CA PHE A 162 3.24 12.01 6.46
C PHE A 162 2.85 13.14 5.50
N ALA A 163 2.83 14.36 6.01
CA ALA A 163 2.60 15.56 5.22
C ALA A 163 3.85 15.89 4.39
N PRO A 164 3.73 16.22 3.10
CA PRO A 164 4.85 16.59 2.23
C PRO A 164 5.75 17.67 2.80
N SER A 165 5.19 18.71 3.46
CA SER A 165 5.94 19.84 4.05
C SER A 165 6.95 19.45 5.14
N ARG A 166 6.87 18.23 5.67
CA ARG A 166 7.86 17.71 6.63
C ARG A 166 9.19 17.32 5.97
N ILE A 167 9.23 17.31 4.65
CA ILE A 167 10.37 16.82 3.88
C ILE A 167 10.90 17.95 3.00
N GLU A 168 12.05 18.48 3.34
CA GLU A 168 12.68 19.60 2.63
C GLU A 168 13.68 19.14 1.57
N SER A 169 14.19 17.92 1.68
CA SER A 169 15.20 17.38 0.76
C SER A 169 15.15 15.85 0.69
N THR A 170 15.85 15.28 -0.28
CA THR A 170 16.06 13.82 -0.35
C THR A 170 16.73 13.28 0.92
N GLU A 171 17.69 14.03 1.46
CA GLU A 171 18.39 13.65 2.68
C GLU A 171 17.46 13.68 3.89
N SER A 172 16.62 14.74 4.03
CA SER A 172 15.63 14.80 5.12
C SER A 172 14.60 13.67 5.00
N LEU A 173 14.21 13.28 3.80
CA LEU A 173 13.35 12.11 3.60
C LEU A 173 14.04 10.83 4.05
N ILE A 174 15.28 10.59 3.64
CA ILE A 174 16.05 9.40 4.04
C ILE A 174 16.21 9.34 5.56
N ASN A 175 16.55 10.47 6.20
CA ASN A 175 16.69 10.55 7.65
C ASN A 175 15.36 10.31 8.35
N HIS A 176 14.28 10.95 7.91
CA HIS A 176 12.94 10.74 8.46
C HIS A 176 12.54 9.26 8.37
N MET A 177 12.80 8.61 7.25
CA MET A 177 12.48 7.20 7.05
C MET A 177 13.33 6.29 7.93
N ARG A 178 14.62 6.60 8.09
CA ARG A 178 15.52 5.86 9.01
C ARG A 178 15.06 5.99 10.45
N ASP A 179 14.78 7.19 10.89
CA ASP A 179 14.42 7.48 12.29
C ASP A 179 13.04 6.93 12.65
N THR A 180 12.07 7.04 11.74
CA THR A 180 10.69 6.62 11.99
C THR A 180 10.47 5.13 11.79
N CYS A 181 11.14 4.53 10.81
CA CYS A 181 10.90 3.12 10.43
C CYS A 181 12.02 2.19 10.88
N GLY A 182 13.14 2.72 11.39
CA GLY A 182 14.31 1.92 11.81
C GLY A 182 14.85 1.04 10.67
N MET A 183 14.80 1.56 9.43
CA MET A 183 15.08 0.75 8.25
C MET A 183 16.59 0.69 7.97
N PRO A 184 17.21 -0.50 8.00
CA PRO A 184 18.59 -0.65 7.60
C PRO A 184 18.78 -0.75 6.07
N PHE A 185 17.67 -0.96 5.30
CA PHE A 185 17.73 -1.24 3.86
C PHE A 185 17.28 -0.05 3.00
N GLU A 186 17.70 -0.09 1.74
CA GLU A 186 17.40 0.94 0.76
C GLU A 186 15.89 1.08 0.57
N LEU A 187 15.41 2.31 0.65
CA LEU A 187 14.01 2.63 0.43
C LEU A 187 13.76 2.79 -1.06
N ASP A 188 12.63 2.26 -1.52
CA ASP A 188 12.23 2.38 -2.93
C ASP A 188 11.62 3.78 -3.22
N GLY A 189 11.37 4.60 -2.18
CA GLY A 189 10.81 5.94 -2.31
C GLY A 189 9.50 6.14 -1.54
N TYR A 190 8.59 6.90 -2.14
CA TYR A 190 7.27 7.17 -1.57
C TYR A 190 6.17 7.12 -2.64
N VAL A 191 4.94 7.06 -2.20
CA VAL A 191 3.75 7.22 -3.03
C VAL A 191 3.03 8.48 -2.56
N ALA A 192 2.97 9.50 -3.43
CA ALA A 192 2.11 10.65 -3.21
C ALA A 192 0.66 10.22 -3.47
N LYS A 193 -0.22 10.46 -2.52
CA LYS A 193 -1.64 10.08 -2.58
C LYS A 193 -2.52 11.30 -2.35
N ARG A 194 -3.44 11.52 -3.27
CA ARG A 194 -4.44 12.58 -3.10
C ARG A 194 -5.38 12.23 -1.96
N LYS A 195 -5.61 13.17 -1.05
CA LYS A 195 -6.47 12.99 0.13
C LYS A 195 -7.91 12.62 -0.25
N ASP A 196 -8.43 13.25 -1.29
CA ASP A 196 -9.76 12.98 -1.86
C ASP A 196 -9.73 11.87 -2.93
N GLY A 197 -8.57 11.26 -3.17
CA GLY A 197 -8.37 10.27 -4.23
C GLY A 197 -9.24 9.02 -4.05
N LYS A 198 -10.03 8.72 -5.07
CA LYS A 198 -10.87 7.51 -5.12
C LYS A 198 -10.00 6.28 -5.30
N TRP A 199 -10.51 5.14 -4.84
CA TRP A 199 -9.91 3.86 -5.18
C TRP A 199 -10.51 3.34 -6.50
N THR A 200 -9.66 2.95 -7.44
CA THR A 200 -10.07 2.31 -8.69
C THR A 200 -9.14 1.16 -9.03
N ALA A 201 -9.70 0.03 -9.47
CA ALA A 201 -8.89 -1.10 -9.92
C ALA A 201 -8.11 -0.72 -11.18
N GLY A 202 -6.79 -0.97 -11.16
CA GLY A 202 -5.92 -0.64 -12.29
C GLY A 202 -5.06 0.60 -12.08
N ALA A 203 -4.47 1.10 -13.15
CA ALA A 203 -3.70 2.35 -13.10
C ALA A 203 -4.67 3.54 -13.03
N GLY A 204 -4.58 4.33 -11.97
CA GLY A 204 -5.35 5.55 -11.80
C GLY A 204 -4.96 6.58 -12.86
N LYS A 205 -5.77 6.72 -13.90
CA LYS A 205 -5.53 7.72 -14.96
C LYS A 205 -5.70 9.15 -14.44
N GLY A 206 -6.38 9.33 -13.33
CA GLY A 206 -6.62 10.61 -12.65
C GLY A 206 -5.44 11.12 -11.82
N GLY A 207 -4.37 10.33 -11.65
CA GLY A 207 -3.20 10.73 -10.86
C GLY A 207 -3.47 10.73 -9.35
N GLU A 208 -4.40 9.92 -8.86
CA GLU A 208 -4.75 9.82 -7.42
C GLU A 208 -3.59 9.27 -6.60
N GLN A 209 -2.71 8.47 -7.23
CA GLN A 209 -1.52 7.90 -6.62
C GLN A 209 -0.34 8.01 -7.56
N ILE A 210 0.71 8.69 -7.13
CA ILE A 210 1.94 8.91 -7.91
C ILE A 210 3.10 8.29 -7.16
N LYS A 211 3.80 7.31 -7.77
CA LYS A 211 4.98 6.71 -7.16
C LYS A 211 6.23 7.50 -7.54
N VAL A 212 6.98 7.90 -6.54
CA VAL A 212 8.27 8.56 -6.69
C VAL A 212 9.34 7.64 -6.15
N ARG A 213 10.22 7.18 -7.02
CA ARG A 213 11.38 6.36 -6.62
C ARG A 213 12.54 7.26 -6.28
N LEU A 214 13.23 6.93 -5.20
CA LEU A 214 14.51 7.54 -4.88
C LEU A 214 15.57 6.92 -5.80
N VAL A 215 16.10 7.72 -6.71
CA VAL A 215 17.28 7.35 -7.49
C VAL A 215 18.49 7.87 -6.74
N LYS A 216 19.52 7.03 -6.51
CA LYS A 216 20.78 7.47 -5.89
C LYS A 216 21.32 8.70 -6.65
N GLY A 217 21.43 9.83 -5.94
CA GLY A 217 21.95 11.08 -6.50
C GLY A 217 20.93 11.93 -7.28
N ALA A 218 19.65 11.57 -7.30
CA ALA A 218 18.62 12.45 -7.85
C ALA A 218 18.04 13.34 -6.77
N ASN A 219 17.90 14.63 -7.08
CA ASN A 219 17.14 15.55 -6.23
C ASN A 219 15.66 15.18 -6.24
N LEU A 220 14.97 15.42 -5.13
CA LEU A 220 13.51 15.31 -5.10
C LEU A 220 12.93 16.29 -6.14
N PRO A 221 11.79 15.93 -6.77
CA PRO A 221 11.13 16.83 -7.73
C PRO A 221 10.58 18.13 -7.10
N MET A 222 11.05 18.49 -5.89
CA MET A 222 10.73 19.74 -5.20
C MET A 222 11.64 20.91 -5.57
N GLU A 223 12.74 20.67 -6.29
CA GLU A 223 13.50 21.81 -6.85
C GLU A 223 12.75 22.33 -8.06
N ARG A 224 12.06 23.45 -7.88
CA ARG A 224 11.70 24.33 -9.00
C ARG A 224 13.00 24.75 -9.64
N VAL A 225 13.27 24.28 -10.82
CA VAL A 225 14.20 24.94 -11.73
C VAL A 225 13.43 26.16 -12.21
N ASP A 226 13.86 27.35 -11.75
CA ASP A 226 13.40 28.63 -12.24
C ASP A 226 13.61 28.78 -13.76
#